data_e748e096a91d60ceb712a019e53c8863
#
_entry.id   e748e096a91d60ceb712a019e53c8863
#
_cell.length_a   1.000
_cell.length_b   1.000
_cell.length_c   1.000
_cell.angle_alpha   90.00
_cell.angle_beta   90.00
_cell.angle_gamma   90.00
#
_symmetry.space_group_name_H-M   'P 1'
#
loop_
_entity.id
_entity.type
_entity.pdbx_description
1 polymer ?
#
loop_
_entity_poly.entity_id
_entity_poly.type
_entity_poly.pdbx_seq_one_letter_code
_entity_poly.pdbx_strand_id
1 'polypeptide(L)'
;MIGGEAKKMVVGFNHNIKHKGKMYHIQTEDSGLENPHIITHLFVGGNILASKKTSYADIVGAENLAQVVRELMEEQHKEMLRNLINGVYDDIDTAYAQQAAAYQPGQIHADGRTVQLQ
;
A
#
# COMPACT_ATOMS: atom_id res chain seq x y z
N MET A 1 8.14 -23.59 -19.43
CA MET A 1 7.98 -23.21 -19.23
C MET A 1 8.44 -22.48 -18.76
N ILE A 2 8.69 -21.96 -18.43
CA ILE A 2 8.98 -21.26 -18.11
C ILE A 2 8.87 -20.90 -17.02
N GLY A 3 9.20 -21.02 -16.40
CA GLY A 3 8.89 -21.00 -15.19
C GLY A 3 8.96 -19.84 -14.37
N GLY A 4 9.92 -19.14 -14.27
CA GLY A 4 10.02 -18.02 -13.38
C GLY A 4 8.95 -16.97 -13.59
N GLU A 5 8.48 -16.93 -14.80
CA GLU A 5 7.50 -15.92 -15.08
C GLU A 5 6.14 -16.23 -14.55
N ALA A 6 5.94 -17.45 -14.11
CA ALA A 6 4.64 -17.83 -13.64
C ALA A 6 4.33 -17.33 -12.27
N LYS A 7 5.21 -16.56 -11.65
CA LYS A 7 4.96 -16.16 -10.28
C LYS A 7 3.80 -15.20 -10.15
N LYS A 8 3.64 -14.30 -11.09
CA LYS A 8 2.53 -13.37 -11.03
C LYS A 8 1.47 -13.77 -12.02
N MET A 9 0.23 -13.73 -11.57
CA MET A 9 -0.90 -14.06 -12.40
C MET A 9 -1.46 -12.83 -13.09
N VAL A 10 -1.36 -11.66 -12.45
CA VAL A 10 -2.04 -10.47 -12.89
C VAL A 10 -1.11 -9.28 -12.80
N VAL A 11 -1.15 -8.44 -13.82
CA VAL A 11 -0.37 -7.21 -13.82
C VAL A 11 -0.92 -6.27 -12.76
N GLY A 12 -0.03 -5.60 -12.06
CA GLY A 12 -0.43 -4.71 -10.98
C GLY A 12 -1.09 -3.43 -11.45
N PHE A 13 -1.67 -2.72 -10.51
CA PHE A 13 -2.34 -1.45 -10.76
C PHE A 13 -1.59 -0.34 -10.03
N ASN A 14 -1.49 0.81 -10.68
CA ASN A 14 -0.82 1.97 -10.10
C ASN A 14 -1.58 3.22 -10.47
N HIS A 15 -1.88 4.06 -9.49
CA HIS A 15 -2.58 5.31 -9.73
C HIS A 15 -2.04 6.41 -8.86
N ASN A 16 -1.93 7.61 -9.44
CA ASN A 16 -1.61 8.81 -8.68
C ASN A 16 -2.92 9.55 -8.43
N ILE A 17 -3.13 9.95 -7.19
CA ILE A 17 -4.37 10.60 -6.77
C ILE A 17 -4.03 11.84 -6.00
N LYS A 18 -4.65 12.96 -6.36
CA LYS A 18 -4.48 14.18 -5.60
C LYS A 18 -5.66 14.30 -4.63
N HIS A 19 -5.35 14.46 -3.35
CA HIS A 19 -6.38 14.58 -2.32
C HIS A 19 -5.96 15.65 -1.34
N LYS A 20 -6.79 16.68 -1.19
CA LYS A 20 -6.54 17.78 -0.27
C LYS A 20 -5.17 18.40 -0.49
N GLY A 21 -4.83 18.59 -1.75
CA GLY A 21 -3.59 19.27 -2.10
C GLY A 21 -2.34 18.42 -2.08
N LYS A 22 -2.46 17.15 -1.72
CA LYS A 22 -1.31 16.25 -1.69
C LYS A 22 -1.44 15.19 -2.75
N MET A 23 -0.30 14.75 -3.26
CA MET A 23 -0.29 13.71 -4.27
C MET A 23 -0.02 12.38 -3.57
N TYR A 24 -0.92 11.43 -3.77
CA TYR A 24 -0.79 10.08 -3.24
C TYR A 24 -0.60 9.10 -4.39
N HIS A 25 -0.05 7.96 -4.08
CA HIS A 25 0.14 6.89 -5.06
C HIS A 25 -0.40 5.61 -4.46
N ILE A 26 -1.29 4.93 -5.19
CA ILE A 26 -1.83 3.64 -4.75
C ILE A 26 -1.30 2.59 -5.69
N GLN A 27 -0.76 1.52 -5.12
CA GLN A 27 -0.17 0.44 -5.90
C GLN A 27 -0.70 -0.89 -5.38
N THR A 28 -1.19 -1.73 -6.28
CA THR A 28 -1.65 -3.07 -5.93
C THR A 28 -0.90 -4.08 -6.76
N GLU A 29 -0.38 -5.11 -6.11
CA GLU A 29 0.43 -6.13 -6.76
C GLU A 29 -0.02 -7.51 -6.35
N ASP A 30 0.16 -8.45 -7.27
CA ASP A 30 -0.03 -9.87 -7.01
C ASP A 30 1.33 -10.47 -6.71
N SER A 31 1.46 -11.17 -5.58
CA SER A 31 2.73 -11.78 -5.20
C SER A 31 2.99 -13.12 -5.89
N GLY A 32 1.99 -13.65 -6.58
CA GLY A 32 2.17 -14.88 -7.35
C GLY A 32 1.77 -16.13 -6.61
N LEU A 33 1.77 -17.24 -7.32
CA LEU A 33 1.24 -18.49 -6.77
C LEU A 33 2.05 -19.05 -5.63
N GLU A 34 3.34 -18.76 -5.60
CA GLU A 34 4.17 -19.29 -4.53
C GLU A 34 3.92 -18.59 -3.21
N ASN A 35 3.34 -17.40 -3.28
CA ASN A 35 3.03 -16.64 -2.08
C ASN A 35 1.72 -15.92 -2.37
N PRO A 36 0.60 -16.64 -2.39
CA PRO A 36 -0.64 -16.15 -2.99
C PRO A 36 -1.30 -15.04 -2.18
N HIS A 37 -0.80 -13.84 -2.36
CA HIS A 37 -1.33 -12.65 -1.70
C HIS A 37 -1.47 -11.54 -2.72
N ILE A 38 -2.43 -10.66 -2.47
CA ILE A 38 -2.45 -9.37 -3.14
C ILE A 38 -2.15 -8.32 -2.10
N ILE A 39 -1.36 -7.33 -2.47
CA ILE A 39 -0.90 -6.30 -1.55
C ILE A 39 -1.18 -4.94 -2.17
N THR A 40 -1.80 -4.06 -1.40
CA THR A 40 -2.04 -2.68 -1.81
C THR A 40 -1.32 -1.76 -0.86
N HIS A 41 -0.58 -0.81 -1.40
CA HIS A 41 0.09 0.20 -0.62
C HIS A 41 -0.41 1.58 -0.99
N LEU A 42 -0.54 2.43 -0.01
CA LEU A 42 -0.82 3.85 -0.22
C LEU A 42 0.44 4.61 0.16
N PHE A 43 0.99 5.35 -0.80
CA PHE A 43 2.20 6.12 -0.58
C PHE A 43 1.88 7.61 -0.56
N VAL A 44 2.61 8.35 0.26
CA VAL A 44 2.61 9.78 0.21
C VAL A 44 4.04 10.23 0.50
N GLY A 45 4.59 11.07 -0.36
CA GLY A 45 5.96 11.54 -0.18
C GLY A 45 7.00 10.45 -0.19
N GLY A 46 6.74 9.36 -0.91
CA GLY A 46 7.67 8.26 -0.99
C GLY A 46 7.60 7.28 0.18
N ASN A 47 6.73 7.54 1.14
CA ASN A 47 6.59 6.66 2.31
C ASN A 47 5.27 5.93 2.26
N ILE A 48 5.24 4.73 2.81
CA ILE A 48 4.02 3.95 2.88
C ILE A 48 3.19 4.46 4.06
N LEU A 49 1.99 4.94 3.75
CA LEU A 49 1.08 5.44 4.76
C LEU A 49 0.15 4.33 5.25
N ALA A 50 -0.23 3.43 4.36
CA ALA A 50 -1.14 2.34 4.70
C ALA A 50 -0.90 1.18 3.77
N SER A 51 -1.20 -0.03 4.23
CA SER A 51 -1.06 -1.23 3.43
C SER A 51 -2.18 -2.19 3.75
N LYS A 52 -2.57 -2.96 2.76
CA LYS A 52 -3.53 -4.05 2.95
C LYS A 52 -3.05 -5.27 2.20
N LYS A 53 -3.02 -6.41 2.88
CA LYS A 53 -2.57 -7.66 2.30
C LYS A 53 -3.70 -8.67 2.44
N THR A 54 -4.03 -9.34 1.36
CA THR A 54 -5.10 -10.33 1.37
C THR A 54 -4.58 -11.61 0.74
N SER A 55 -4.76 -12.72 1.43
CA SER A 55 -4.36 -14.03 0.91
C SER A 55 -5.44 -14.55 -0.02
N TYR A 56 -5.04 -15.19 -1.09
CA TYR A 56 -6.00 -15.91 -1.92
C TYR A 56 -5.62 -17.41 -2.00
N ALA A 57 -4.92 -17.89 -0.97
CA ALA A 57 -4.44 -19.26 -0.96
C ALA A 57 -5.57 -20.28 -1.06
N ASP A 58 -6.75 -19.96 -0.51
CA ASP A 58 -7.85 -20.91 -0.49
C ASP A 58 -8.59 -21.01 -1.82
N ILE A 59 -8.24 -20.21 -2.81
CA ILE A 59 -8.91 -20.30 -4.11
C ILE A 59 -7.93 -20.58 -5.24
N VAL A 60 -6.69 -21.00 -4.92
CA VAL A 60 -5.70 -21.19 -5.98
C VAL A 60 -6.08 -22.30 -6.95
N GLY A 61 -7.03 -23.17 -6.57
CA GLY A 61 -7.49 -24.21 -7.47
C GLY A 61 -8.62 -23.80 -8.42
N ALA A 62 -9.05 -22.56 -8.36
CA ALA A 62 -10.13 -22.11 -9.21
C ALA A 62 -9.72 -22.13 -10.68
N GLU A 63 -10.65 -22.51 -11.56
CA GLU A 63 -10.33 -22.59 -12.97
C GLU A 63 -10.03 -21.22 -13.57
N ASN A 64 -10.72 -20.22 -13.10
CA ASN A 64 -10.53 -18.87 -13.62
C ASN A 64 -9.76 -18.03 -12.64
N LEU A 65 -8.70 -18.58 -12.07
CA LEU A 65 -7.97 -17.94 -11.00
C LEU A 65 -7.47 -16.54 -11.37
N ALA A 66 -6.89 -16.39 -12.56
CA ALA A 66 -6.34 -15.08 -12.94
C ALA A 66 -7.42 -14.01 -12.94
N GLN A 67 -8.61 -14.35 -13.42
CA GLN A 67 -9.71 -13.39 -13.44
C GLN A 67 -10.16 -13.06 -12.01
N VAL A 68 -10.27 -14.07 -11.16
CA VAL A 68 -10.69 -13.86 -9.78
C VAL A 68 -9.67 -12.99 -9.05
N VAL A 69 -8.37 -13.26 -9.24
CA VAL A 69 -7.33 -12.48 -8.59
C VAL A 69 -7.39 -11.03 -9.08
N ARG A 70 -7.60 -10.83 -10.38
CA ARG A 70 -7.72 -9.48 -10.91
C ARG A 70 -8.87 -8.73 -10.24
N GLU A 71 -10.02 -9.40 -10.09
CA GLU A 71 -11.17 -8.76 -9.47
C GLU A 71 -10.92 -8.43 -8.01
N LEU A 72 -10.24 -9.32 -7.29
CA LEU A 72 -9.87 -9.05 -5.91
C LEU A 72 -8.92 -7.85 -5.82
N MET A 73 -7.96 -7.79 -6.73
CA MET A 73 -7.03 -6.67 -6.77
C MET A 73 -7.75 -5.35 -7.06
N GLU A 74 -8.66 -5.38 -8.03
CA GLU A 74 -9.43 -4.18 -8.37
C GLU A 74 -10.25 -3.71 -7.19
N GLU A 75 -10.90 -4.63 -6.52
CA GLU A 75 -11.74 -4.24 -5.40
C GLU A 75 -10.91 -3.69 -4.25
N GLN A 76 -9.79 -4.33 -3.94
CA GLN A 76 -8.93 -3.85 -2.87
C GLN A 76 -8.32 -2.49 -3.20
N HIS A 77 -7.92 -2.30 -4.45
CA HIS A 77 -7.38 -1.04 -4.93
C HIS A 77 -8.42 0.08 -4.78
N LYS A 78 -9.64 -0.19 -5.23
CA LYS A 78 -10.73 0.78 -5.15
C LYS A 78 -11.11 1.09 -3.72
N GLU A 79 -11.07 0.09 -2.87
CA GLU A 79 -11.39 0.31 -1.47
C GLU A 79 -10.40 1.28 -0.83
N MET A 80 -9.11 1.10 -1.11
CA MET A 80 -8.12 2.02 -0.55
C MET A 80 -8.32 3.43 -1.10
N LEU A 81 -8.65 3.54 -2.38
CA LEU A 81 -8.94 4.84 -2.97
C LEU A 81 -10.15 5.49 -2.31
N ARG A 82 -11.22 4.74 -2.11
CA ARG A 82 -12.42 5.26 -1.46
C ARG A 82 -12.09 5.73 -0.04
N ASN A 83 -11.31 4.93 0.68
CA ASN A 83 -10.92 5.28 2.03
C ASN A 83 -10.11 6.56 2.06
N LEU A 84 -9.20 6.72 1.11
CA LEU A 84 -8.41 7.94 1.03
C LEU A 84 -9.31 9.16 0.81
N ILE A 85 -10.20 9.06 -0.16
CA ILE A 85 -11.08 10.18 -0.49
C ILE A 85 -12.03 10.50 0.63
N ASN A 86 -12.47 9.48 1.37
CA ASN A 86 -13.40 9.66 2.48
C ASN A 86 -12.72 10.09 3.77
N GLY A 87 -11.42 10.34 3.75
CA GLY A 87 -10.72 10.88 4.90
C GLY A 87 -10.26 9.88 5.92
N VAL A 88 -10.32 8.58 5.60
CA VAL A 88 -9.94 7.55 6.56
C VAL A 88 -8.49 7.71 7.01
N TYR A 89 -7.62 8.18 6.11
CA TYR A 89 -6.20 8.30 6.41
C TYR A 89 -5.77 9.73 6.75
N ASP A 90 -6.72 10.67 6.81
CA ASP A 90 -6.36 12.07 7.00
C ASP A 90 -5.63 12.30 8.31
N ASP A 91 -6.13 11.68 9.39
CA ASP A 91 -5.51 11.87 10.70
C ASP A 91 -4.12 11.27 10.76
N ILE A 92 -3.93 10.13 10.14
CA ILE A 92 -2.62 9.49 10.11
C ILE A 92 -1.64 10.36 9.35
N ASP A 93 -2.07 10.86 8.20
CA ASP A 93 -1.23 11.70 7.37
C ASP A 93 -0.87 13.00 8.10
N THR A 94 -1.84 13.58 8.79
CA THR A 94 -1.60 14.80 9.56
C THR A 94 -0.60 14.55 10.67
N ALA A 95 -0.76 13.44 11.39
CA ALA A 95 0.17 13.13 12.46
C ALA A 95 1.58 12.90 11.93
N TYR A 96 1.69 12.22 10.80
CA TYR A 96 2.98 12.00 10.19
C TYR A 96 3.62 13.33 9.78
N ALA A 97 2.84 14.21 9.18
CA ALA A 97 3.34 15.50 8.74
C ALA A 97 3.79 16.35 9.93
N GLN A 98 3.03 16.30 11.02
CA GLN A 98 3.41 17.03 12.22
C GLN A 98 4.70 16.51 12.82
N GLN A 99 4.85 15.20 12.84
CA GLN A 99 6.07 14.61 13.33
C GLN A 99 7.27 15.01 12.48
N ALA A 100 7.09 14.96 11.17
CA ALA A 100 8.18 15.32 10.26
C ALA A 100 8.53 16.79 10.40
N ALA A 101 7.52 17.64 10.58
CA ALA A 101 7.76 19.07 10.74
C ALA A 101 8.47 19.39 12.05
N ALA A 102 8.19 18.59 13.08
CA ALA A 102 8.81 18.82 14.38
C ALA A 102 10.23 18.28 14.44
N TYR A 103 10.58 17.38 13.54
CA TYR A 103 11.91 16.81 13.56
C TYR A 103 12.94 17.84 13.09
N GLN A 104 14.02 17.95 13.81
CA GLN A 104 15.12 18.83 13.40
C GLN A 104 16.39 18.01 13.38
N PRO A 105 17.06 18.02 12.23
CA PRO A 105 18.30 17.25 12.14
C PRO A 105 19.27 17.68 13.22
N GLY A 106 19.88 16.73 13.84
CA GLY A 106 20.82 17.01 14.92
C GLY A 106 20.22 16.96 16.29
N GLN A 107 18.91 16.91 16.40
CA GLN A 107 18.29 16.84 17.69
C GLN A 107 17.96 15.38 17.99
N ILE A 108 18.98 14.62 18.24
CA ILE A 108 18.81 13.22 18.58
C ILE A 108 19.06 13.11 20.06
N HIS A 109 18.18 12.45 20.75
CA HIS A 109 18.35 12.28 22.18
C HIS A 109 19.50 11.35 22.48
N ALA A 110 20.02 11.50 23.66
CA ALA A 110 21.12 10.68 24.07
C ALA A 110 20.78 9.21 24.01
N ASP A 111 19.51 8.87 24.10
CA ASP A 111 19.15 7.46 24.03
C ASP A 111 18.99 7.00 22.58
N GLY A 112 19.36 7.84 21.63
CA GLY A 112 19.29 7.47 20.22
C GLY A 112 17.98 7.72 19.57
N ARG A 113 16.97 8.20 20.30
CA ARG A 113 15.73 8.52 19.68
C ARG A 113 15.69 9.93 19.25
N THR A 114 14.97 10.14 18.23
CA THR A 114 14.71 11.46 17.87
C THR A 114 13.97 12.10 18.93
N VAL A 115 14.25 13.21 19.10
CA VAL A 115 13.61 13.85 19.98
C VAL A 115 12.39 13.70 19.96
N GLN A 116 12.06 13.17 20.23
CA GLN A 116 11.06 12.91 20.33
C GLN A 116 10.47 13.75 20.25
N LEU A 117 10.59 14.14 19.85
CA LEU A 117 10.03 14.82 19.54
C LEU A 117 9.11 15.08 20.14
N GLN A 118 8.92 14.94 20.80
CA GLN A 118 8.07 15.16 21.42
C GLN A 118 7.93 15.89 21.81
#